data_50e0d2da4ca38fb229321e4a9aac0d77
#
_entry.id   50e0d2da4ca38fb229321e4a9aac0d77
#
_cell.length_a   1.000
_cell.length_b   1.000
_cell.length_c   1.000
_cell.angle_alpha   90.00
_cell.angle_beta   90.00
_cell.angle_gamma   90.00
#
_symmetry.space_group_name_H-M   'P 1'
#
loop_
_entity.id
_entity.type
_entity.pdbx_description
1 polymer ?
#
loop_
_entity_poly.entity_id
_entity_poly.type
_entity_poly.pdbx_seq_one_letter_code
_entity_poly.pdbx_strand_id
1 'polypeptide(L)'
;MPGIIPVAGMDTEFGMEWDSSLMPVGVNYTALEATVFECLHVGCTSIWIVANDDVAPLIRYRLGDNATDMESITRGRFATYGSDKHREIPIYYVPIHPKHRDKVDNYAWSALWGCNVAYWVKTMFSRWSRPDRYYISFPMGMLDPKEIYEYKSPLKRGESYYFSHEGKTIKDGYPISFVMTAEEWRRAKHVITQNSTVWKAPEDGEYPSEKLPLEERLVSRKYNLQDVFGGAEDGTIQEINSFYDLTTWDGYVKFISSELGKRTKRPSTNTMFRGRSK
;
A
#
# COMPACT_ATOMS: atom_id res chain seq x y z
N MET A 1 -1.68 13.87 -4.16
CA MET A 1 -2.10 12.46 -4.22
C MET A 1 -1.68 11.78 -2.92
N PRO A 2 -2.56 11.10 -2.18
CA PRO A 2 -2.17 10.26 -1.04
C PRO A 2 -1.50 8.97 -1.53
N GLY A 3 -0.49 8.51 -0.80
CA GLY A 3 0.10 7.18 -0.92
C GLY A 3 -0.56 6.23 0.08
N ILE A 4 -1.01 5.08 -0.37
CA ILE A 4 -1.66 4.06 0.44
C ILE A 4 -0.75 2.84 0.50
N ILE A 5 -0.43 2.41 1.71
CA ILE A 5 0.44 1.25 1.94
C ILE A 5 -0.34 0.23 2.77
N PRO A 6 -0.90 -0.80 2.15
CA PRO A 6 -1.52 -1.89 2.87
C PRO A 6 -0.43 -2.78 3.49
N VAL A 7 -0.56 -3.05 4.77
CA VAL A 7 0.30 -3.97 5.53
C VAL A 7 -0.53 -5.16 6.00
N ALA A 8 -1.71 -4.89 6.52
CA ALA A 8 -2.57 -5.94 7.03
C ALA A 8 -3.19 -6.80 5.91
N GLY A 9 -3.31 -8.09 6.15
CA GLY A 9 -3.89 -9.07 5.22
C GLY A 9 -2.91 -9.54 4.14
N MET A 10 -1.63 -9.31 4.32
CA MET A 10 -0.59 -9.78 3.43
C MET A 10 -0.29 -11.26 3.70
N ASP A 11 -0.40 -12.07 2.66
CA ASP A 11 -0.03 -13.49 2.69
C ASP A 11 1.37 -13.69 2.10
N THR A 12 2.20 -14.48 2.78
CA THR A 12 3.58 -14.76 2.37
C THR A 12 3.94 -16.22 2.67
N GLU A 13 4.85 -16.78 1.89
CA GLU A 13 5.34 -18.15 2.09
C GLU A 13 6.16 -18.34 3.38
N PHE A 14 6.57 -17.25 4.03
CA PHE A 14 7.60 -17.33 5.07
C PHE A 14 7.13 -17.89 6.41
N GLY A 15 5.83 -17.78 6.76
CA GLY A 15 5.32 -18.22 8.06
C GLY A 15 6.07 -17.60 9.25
N MET A 16 6.48 -16.33 9.13
CA MET A 16 7.22 -15.63 10.17
C MET A 16 6.30 -15.24 11.33
N GLU A 17 6.85 -15.24 12.55
CA GLU A 17 6.13 -14.78 13.75
C GLU A 17 5.91 -13.26 13.77
N TRP A 18 6.69 -12.51 13.00
CA TRP A 18 6.55 -11.06 12.85
C TRP A 18 5.95 -10.68 11.49
N ASP A 19 5.46 -9.47 11.41
CA ASP A 19 4.86 -8.94 10.18
C ASP A 19 5.89 -8.90 9.02
N SER A 20 5.54 -9.50 7.89
CA SER A 20 6.43 -9.63 6.74
C SER A 20 6.83 -8.28 6.13
N SER A 21 6.05 -7.21 6.32
CA SER A 21 6.43 -5.86 5.86
C SER A 21 7.69 -5.32 6.53
N LEU A 22 8.06 -5.87 7.69
CA LEU A 22 9.29 -5.53 8.40
C LEU A 22 10.50 -6.35 7.96
N MET A 23 10.36 -7.20 6.94
CA MET A 23 11.44 -7.97 6.33
C MET A 23 12.59 -7.06 5.90
N PRO A 24 13.85 -7.41 6.19
CA PRO A 24 15.00 -6.60 5.81
C PRO A 24 15.26 -6.67 4.29
N VAL A 25 15.31 -5.52 3.65
CA VAL A 25 15.69 -5.35 2.23
C VAL A 25 17.07 -4.72 2.08
N GLY A 26 17.69 -4.37 3.18
CA GLY A 26 19.04 -3.81 3.26
C GLY A 26 19.48 -3.67 4.71
N VAL A 27 20.70 -3.17 4.92
CA VAL A 27 21.23 -2.97 6.26
C VAL A 27 20.38 -1.96 7.02
N ASN A 28 19.74 -2.41 8.10
CA ASN A 28 18.81 -1.61 8.93
C ASN A 28 17.70 -0.92 8.11
N TYR A 29 17.21 -1.59 7.07
CA TYR A 29 16.22 -1.08 6.14
C TYR A 29 15.19 -2.15 5.82
N THR A 30 13.91 -1.86 6.07
CA THR A 30 12.80 -2.80 5.88
C THR A 30 12.07 -2.57 4.57
N ALA A 31 11.32 -3.57 4.11
CA ALA A 31 10.48 -3.48 2.93
C ALA A 31 9.48 -2.33 3.04
N LEU A 32 8.84 -2.17 4.19
CA LEU A 32 7.91 -1.06 4.44
C LEU A 32 8.59 0.32 4.34
N GLU A 33 9.81 0.48 4.89
CA GLU A 33 10.55 1.74 4.75
C GLU A 33 10.87 2.05 3.28
N ALA A 34 11.20 1.02 2.49
CA ALA A 34 11.45 1.18 1.06
C ALA A 34 10.19 1.63 0.31
N THR A 35 9.03 1.07 0.67
CA THR A 35 7.73 1.46 0.10
C THR A 35 7.35 2.89 0.46
N VAL A 36 7.59 3.32 1.70
CA VAL A 36 7.42 4.73 2.09
C VAL A 36 8.32 5.63 1.25
N PHE A 37 9.57 5.23 1.04
CA PHE A 37 10.51 5.98 0.21
C PHE A 37 10.06 6.07 -1.26
N GLU A 38 9.52 4.99 -1.82
CA GLU A 38 8.89 4.99 -3.14
C GLU A 38 7.76 6.02 -3.23
N CYS A 39 6.82 6.02 -2.27
CA CYS A 39 5.74 7.01 -2.20
C CYS A 39 6.27 8.46 -2.17
N LEU A 40 7.37 8.70 -1.45
CA LEU A 40 8.01 10.03 -1.40
C LEU A 40 8.60 10.42 -2.77
N HIS A 41 9.21 9.46 -3.49
CA HIS A 41 9.78 9.69 -4.82
C HIS A 41 8.71 10.00 -5.86
N VAL A 42 7.58 9.31 -5.82
CA VAL A 42 6.39 9.61 -6.65
C VAL A 42 5.82 10.99 -6.33
N GLY A 43 6.11 11.52 -5.15
CA GLY A 43 5.63 12.82 -4.69
C GLY A 43 4.22 12.75 -4.11
N CYS A 44 3.93 11.73 -3.35
CA CYS A 44 2.75 11.66 -2.50
C CYS A 44 2.75 12.81 -1.48
N THR A 45 1.58 13.34 -1.17
CA THR A 45 1.41 14.48 -0.26
C THR A 45 1.05 14.07 1.16
N SER A 46 0.75 12.80 1.36
CA SER A 46 0.47 12.15 2.63
C SER A 46 0.61 10.64 2.44
N ILE A 47 0.98 9.91 3.49
CA ILE A 47 1.15 8.47 3.46
C ILE A 47 0.18 7.86 4.47
N TRP A 48 -0.51 6.80 4.06
CA TRP A 48 -1.54 6.12 4.83
C TRP A 48 -1.17 4.64 4.92
N ILE A 49 -0.71 4.22 6.10
CA ILE A 49 -0.29 2.84 6.37
C ILE A 49 -1.44 2.12 7.04
N VAL A 50 -1.96 1.09 6.40
CA VAL A 50 -3.06 0.28 6.92
C VAL A 50 -2.49 -0.96 7.59
N ALA A 51 -2.52 -0.98 8.90
CA ALA A 51 -1.91 -2.04 9.70
C ALA A 51 -2.83 -2.47 10.85
N ASN A 52 -2.64 -3.68 11.34
CA ASN A 52 -3.30 -4.16 12.54
C ASN A 52 -2.80 -3.43 13.78
N ASP A 53 -3.61 -3.39 14.84
CA ASP A 53 -3.31 -2.61 16.06
C ASP A 53 -2.09 -3.14 16.83
N ASP A 54 -1.76 -4.41 16.68
CA ASP A 54 -0.58 -5.05 17.26
C ASP A 54 0.71 -4.67 16.54
N VAL A 55 0.66 -4.48 15.22
CA VAL A 55 1.82 -4.15 14.37
C VAL A 55 2.00 -2.64 14.25
N ALA A 56 0.93 -1.86 14.20
CA ALA A 56 0.97 -0.41 13.98
C ALA A 56 1.88 0.36 14.98
N PRO A 57 1.92 0.06 16.29
CA PRO A 57 2.83 0.73 17.22
C PRO A 57 4.31 0.51 16.89
N LEU A 58 4.67 -0.70 16.45
CA LEU A 58 6.04 -1.06 16.07
C LEU A 58 6.47 -0.31 14.80
N ILE A 59 5.59 -0.28 13.81
CA ILE A 59 5.81 0.48 12.57
C ILE A 59 5.99 1.97 12.89
N ARG A 60 5.09 2.54 13.72
CA ARG A 60 5.14 3.95 14.11
C ARG A 60 6.40 4.30 14.88
N TYR A 61 6.86 3.40 15.75
CA TYR A 61 8.13 3.59 16.46
C TYR A 61 9.30 3.73 15.48
N ARG A 62 9.28 2.97 14.38
CA ARG A 62 10.36 2.95 13.39
C ARG A 62 10.29 4.10 12.40
N LEU A 63 9.11 4.45 11.92
CA LEU A 63 8.90 5.46 10.87
C LEU A 63 8.64 6.87 11.43
N GLY A 64 8.05 6.98 12.61
CA GLY A 64 7.60 8.25 13.15
C GLY A 64 6.28 8.72 12.50
N ASP A 65 5.95 9.99 12.70
CA ASP A 65 4.69 10.58 12.24
C ASP A 65 4.84 11.41 10.94
N ASN A 66 6.09 11.67 10.51
CA ASN A 66 6.38 12.48 9.34
C ASN A 66 7.60 11.97 8.59
N ALA A 67 7.58 12.16 7.28
CA ALA A 67 8.72 11.94 6.41
C ALA A 67 9.11 13.22 5.67
N THR A 68 10.37 13.35 5.30
CA THR A 68 10.85 14.54 4.58
C THR A 68 10.46 14.47 3.10
N ASP A 69 9.92 15.56 2.57
CA ASP A 69 9.59 15.67 1.16
C ASP A 69 10.85 15.68 0.29
N MET A 70 11.07 14.59 -0.44
CA MET A 70 12.22 14.42 -1.32
C MET A 70 12.25 15.44 -2.47
N GLU A 71 11.11 15.91 -2.94
CA GLU A 71 11.02 16.93 -3.97
C GLU A 71 11.56 18.28 -3.47
N SER A 72 11.30 18.59 -2.23
CA SER A 72 11.82 19.77 -1.55
C SER A 72 13.35 19.75 -1.49
N ILE A 73 13.95 18.56 -1.24
CA ILE A 73 15.39 18.36 -1.22
C ILE A 73 16.01 18.57 -2.59
N THR A 74 15.48 17.90 -3.61
CA THR A 74 16.06 17.90 -4.96
C THR A 74 15.96 19.25 -5.67
N ARG A 75 14.94 20.05 -5.36
CA ARG A 75 14.76 21.38 -5.97
C ARG A 75 15.61 22.48 -5.33
N GLY A 76 16.48 22.17 -4.37
CA GLY A 76 17.36 23.13 -3.75
C GLY A 76 16.64 24.24 -2.96
N ARG A 77 15.37 24.04 -2.61
CA ARG A 77 14.58 25.01 -1.83
C ARG A 77 15.12 25.25 -0.42
N PHE A 78 16.08 24.46 -0.02
CA PHE A 78 16.82 24.65 1.22
C PHE A 78 17.61 25.96 1.30
N ALA A 79 18.09 26.47 0.17
CA ALA A 79 18.84 27.72 0.13
C ALA A 79 17.98 28.95 0.50
N THR A 80 16.65 28.86 0.34
CA THR A 80 15.73 29.98 0.52
C THR A 80 15.01 29.93 1.89
N TYR A 81 14.92 28.78 2.51
CA TYR A 81 14.31 28.59 3.83
C TYR A 81 15.35 27.99 4.75
N GLY A 82 15.51 28.55 5.95
CA GLY A 82 16.44 28.01 6.95
C GLY A 82 16.25 26.50 7.15
N SER A 83 17.30 25.82 7.57
CA SER A 83 17.39 24.35 7.71
C SER A 83 16.24 23.68 8.48
N ASP A 84 15.47 24.45 9.22
CA ASP A 84 14.39 23.97 10.08
C ASP A 84 13.01 23.90 9.38
N LYS A 85 12.92 24.37 8.13
CA LYS A 85 11.65 24.46 7.39
C LYS A 85 11.58 23.48 6.22
N HIS A 86 11.95 22.23 6.47
CA HIS A 86 11.73 21.18 5.50
C HIS A 86 10.22 20.88 5.40
N ARG A 87 9.73 20.73 4.16
CA ARG A 87 8.37 20.26 3.99
C ARG A 87 8.28 18.81 4.48
N GLU A 88 7.43 18.59 5.46
CA GLU A 88 7.16 17.28 6.00
C GLU A 88 5.90 16.70 5.36
N ILE A 89 5.95 15.40 5.05
CA ILE A 89 4.82 14.62 4.56
C ILE A 89 4.30 13.80 5.73
N PRO A 90 3.03 14.00 6.13
CA PRO A 90 2.46 13.28 7.27
C PRO A 90 2.26 11.80 6.95
N ILE A 91 2.55 10.95 7.93
CA ILE A 91 2.28 9.52 7.92
C ILE A 91 1.11 9.25 8.86
N TYR A 92 0.04 8.67 8.33
CA TYR A 92 -1.14 8.28 9.07
C TYR A 92 -1.19 6.76 9.23
N TYR A 93 -1.45 6.31 10.44
CA TYR A 93 -1.61 4.90 10.76
C TYR A 93 -3.11 4.59 10.84
N VAL A 94 -3.57 3.74 9.95
CA VAL A 94 -4.99 3.42 9.77
C VAL A 94 -5.25 2.04 10.35
N PRO A 95 -5.93 1.94 11.50
CA PRO A 95 -6.28 0.63 12.06
C PRO A 95 -7.39 -0.02 11.24
N ILE A 96 -7.35 -1.34 11.16
CA ILE A 96 -8.48 -2.13 10.64
C ILE A 96 -9.48 -2.28 11.77
N HIS A 97 -10.71 -1.84 11.50
CA HIS A 97 -11.77 -1.97 12.48
C HIS A 97 -12.04 -3.46 12.82
N PRO A 98 -12.17 -3.85 14.10
CA PRO A 98 -12.34 -5.24 14.51
C PRO A 98 -13.45 -6.00 13.75
N LYS A 99 -14.54 -5.32 13.42
CA LYS A 99 -15.64 -5.89 12.61
C LYS A 99 -15.23 -6.35 11.21
N HIS A 100 -14.11 -5.85 10.71
CA HIS A 100 -13.60 -6.17 9.37
C HIS A 100 -12.49 -7.20 9.38
N ARG A 101 -11.82 -7.42 10.52
CA ARG A 101 -10.75 -8.42 10.64
C ARG A 101 -11.24 -9.81 10.30
N ASP A 102 -12.40 -10.20 10.87
CA ASP A 102 -12.95 -11.54 10.68
C ASP A 102 -13.71 -11.71 9.36
N LYS A 103 -14.06 -10.60 8.68
CA LYS A 103 -14.91 -10.63 7.48
C LYS A 103 -14.15 -10.49 6.19
N VAL A 104 -13.09 -9.71 6.17
CA VAL A 104 -12.36 -9.34 4.98
C VAL A 104 -10.89 -9.18 5.35
N ASP A 105 -10.25 -10.26 5.69
CA ASP A 105 -8.83 -10.28 5.98
C ASP A 105 -8.08 -10.55 4.68
N ASN A 106 -7.86 -9.48 3.89
CA ASN A 106 -6.99 -9.58 2.76
C ASN A 106 -6.40 -8.23 2.32
N TYR A 107 -5.39 -8.35 1.50
CA TYR A 107 -4.51 -7.27 1.07
C TYR A 107 -5.23 -6.19 0.25
N ALA A 108 -6.13 -6.61 -0.67
CA ALA A 108 -6.90 -5.69 -1.50
C ALA A 108 -7.89 -4.86 -0.67
N TRP A 109 -8.52 -5.46 0.36
CA TRP A 109 -9.38 -4.73 1.27
C TRP A 109 -8.61 -3.64 2.03
N SER A 110 -7.43 -3.98 2.54
CA SER A 110 -6.59 -3.03 3.26
C SER A 110 -6.23 -1.83 2.39
N ALA A 111 -5.90 -2.05 1.10
CA ALA A 111 -5.66 -0.98 0.15
C ALA A 111 -6.89 -0.07 -0.03
N LEU A 112 -8.07 -0.66 -0.25
CA LEU A 112 -9.32 0.10 -0.41
C LEU A 112 -9.76 0.79 0.88
N TRP A 113 -9.52 0.18 2.04
CA TRP A 113 -9.79 0.79 3.34
C TRP A 113 -8.92 2.02 3.58
N GLY A 114 -7.65 1.96 3.26
CA GLY A 114 -6.75 3.11 3.29
C GLY A 114 -7.24 4.26 2.41
N CYS A 115 -7.67 3.98 1.18
CA CYS A 115 -8.28 4.97 0.29
C CYS A 115 -9.54 5.57 0.91
N ASN A 116 -10.39 4.74 1.52
CA ASN A 116 -11.65 5.19 2.16
C ASN A 116 -11.37 6.16 3.31
N VAL A 117 -10.43 5.82 4.20
CA VAL A 117 -10.07 6.69 5.33
C VAL A 117 -9.43 7.98 4.84
N ALA A 118 -8.51 7.90 3.88
CA ALA A 118 -7.90 9.09 3.27
C ALA A 118 -8.94 10.01 2.62
N TYR A 119 -9.94 9.46 1.94
CA TYR A 119 -11.05 10.23 1.37
C TYR A 119 -11.85 10.97 2.44
N TRP A 120 -12.29 10.26 3.49
CA TRP A 120 -13.12 10.84 4.54
C TRP A 120 -12.37 11.89 5.34
N VAL A 121 -11.18 11.62 5.79
CA VAL A 121 -10.36 12.55 6.57
C VAL A 121 -10.11 13.83 5.77
N LYS A 122 -9.68 13.73 4.52
CA LYS A 122 -9.45 14.91 3.68
C LYS A 122 -10.75 15.68 3.39
N THR A 123 -11.87 14.98 3.23
CA THR A 123 -13.17 15.60 3.02
C THR A 123 -13.65 16.40 4.24
N MET A 124 -13.33 15.91 5.46
CA MET A 124 -13.64 16.63 6.70
C MET A 124 -12.91 17.96 6.80
N PHE A 125 -11.67 18.03 6.34
CA PHE A 125 -10.91 19.27 6.33
C PHE A 125 -11.42 20.26 5.27
N SER A 126 -11.67 19.78 4.06
CA SER A 126 -12.19 20.60 2.97
C SER A 126 -12.69 19.75 1.81
N ARG A 127 -13.82 20.14 1.23
CA ARG A 127 -14.33 19.50 0.00
C ARG A 127 -13.37 19.65 -1.17
N TRP A 128 -12.55 20.69 -1.20
CA TRP A 128 -11.53 20.94 -2.22
C TRP A 128 -10.28 20.06 -2.07
N SER A 129 -10.11 19.42 -0.89
CA SER A 129 -8.98 18.53 -0.60
C SER A 129 -9.26 17.07 -0.96
N ARG A 130 -10.42 16.77 -1.51
CA ARG A 130 -10.78 15.38 -1.87
C ARG A 130 -9.74 14.80 -2.84
N PRO A 131 -9.23 13.61 -2.56
CA PRO A 131 -8.33 12.95 -3.50
C PRO A 131 -9.09 12.59 -4.79
N ASP A 132 -8.53 12.96 -5.91
CA ASP A 132 -8.99 12.52 -7.24
C ASP A 132 -8.37 11.17 -7.63
N ARG A 133 -7.26 10.81 -6.98
CA ARG A 133 -6.51 9.58 -7.21
C ARG A 133 -5.70 9.16 -6.00
N TYR A 134 -5.27 7.91 -6.00
CA TYR A 134 -4.49 7.29 -4.94
C TYR A 134 -3.29 6.55 -5.57
N TYR A 135 -2.11 6.71 -4.99
CA TYR A 135 -0.97 5.85 -5.29
C TYR A 135 -0.99 4.69 -4.30
N ILE A 136 -1.06 3.47 -4.79
CA ILE A 136 -1.07 2.28 -3.96
C ILE A 136 0.26 1.57 -4.16
N SER A 137 0.97 1.31 -3.08
CA SER A 137 2.27 0.66 -3.09
C SER A 137 2.31 -0.44 -2.03
N PHE A 138 2.93 -1.54 -2.36
CA PHE A 138 2.91 -2.77 -1.57
C PHE A 138 4.30 -3.06 -1.00
N PRO A 139 4.44 -3.31 0.33
CA PRO A 139 5.73 -3.58 0.94
C PRO A 139 6.47 -4.79 0.35
N MET A 140 5.71 -5.77 -0.15
CA MET A 140 6.30 -6.97 -0.75
C MET A 140 6.50 -6.89 -2.26
N GLY A 141 6.21 -5.75 -2.88
CA GLY A 141 6.50 -5.48 -4.29
C GLY A 141 7.65 -4.49 -4.41
N MET A 142 8.89 -4.99 -4.50
CA MET A 142 10.07 -4.12 -4.58
C MET A 142 10.33 -3.61 -5.99
N LEU A 143 10.35 -2.29 -6.11
CA LEU A 143 10.60 -1.54 -7.33
C LEU A 143 11.89 -0.71 -7.20
N ASP A 144 12.48 -0.31 -8.33
CA ASP A 144 13.53 0.71 -8.31
C ASP A 144 12.91 2.11 -8.18
N PRO A 145 13.07 2.80 -7.04
CA PRO A 145 12.50 4.14 -6.86
C PRO A 145 12.99 5.15 -7.89
N LYS A 146 14.17 4.94 -8.49
CA LYS A 146 14.69 5.82 -9.53
C LYS A 146 13.93 5.67 -10.84
N GLU A 147 13.61 4.42 -11.22
CA GLU A 147 12.80 4.13 -12.41
C GLU A 147 11.39 4.73 -12.25
N ILE A 148 10.77 4.52 -11.08
CA ILE A 148 9.44 5.07 -10.78
C ILE A 148 9.43 6.61 -10.80
N TYR A 149 10.51 7.25 -10.36
CA TYR A 149 10.63 8.70 -10.35
C TYR A 149 10.49 9.31 -11.75
N GLU A 150 10.93 8.62 -12.78
CA GLU A 150 10.83 9.07 -14.18
C GLU A 150 9.36 9.23 -14.60
N TYR A 151 8.46 8.41 -14.06
CA TYR A 151 7.02 8.44 -14.35
C TYR A 151 6.22 9.38 -13.43
N LYS A 152 6.86 10.11 -12.54
CA LYS A 152 6.21 11.02 -11.57
C LYS A 152 5.21 11.98 -12.21
N SER A 153 5.49 12.49 -13.38
CA SER A 153 4.65 13.45 -14.08
C SER A 153 3.38 12.80 -14.66
N PRO A 154 3.46 11.68 -15.39
CA PRO A 154 2.30 10.91 -15.84
C PRO A 154 1.42 10.42 -14.70
N LEU A 155 2.00 9.91 -13.62
CA LEU A 155 1.26 9.39 -12.46
C LEU A 155 0.34 10.42 -11.79
N LYS A 156 0.63 11.71 -11.96
CA LYS A 156 -0.18 12.81 -11.39
C LYS A 156 -1.29 13.29 -12.30
N ARG A 157 -1.41 12.78 -13.52
CA ARG A 157 -2.33 13.27 -14.54
C ARG A 157 -3.07 12.13 -15.21
N GLY A 158 -4.29 12.41 -15.65
CA GLY A 158 -5.05 11.49 -16.50
C GLY A 158 -5.75 10.37 -15.76
N GLU A 159 -5.81 9.23 -16.39
CA GLU A 159 -6.52 8.02 -16.00
C GLU A 159 -5.75 7.21 -14.95
N SER A 160 -6.24 6.03 -14.61
CA SER A 160 -5.51 5.06 -13.80
C SER A 160 -4.21 4.66 -14.50
N TYR A 161 -3.16 4.39 -13.73
CA TYR A 161 -1.84 4.11 -14.26
C TYR A 161 -1.27 2.85 -13.59
N TYR A 162 -1.01 1.84 -14.37
CA TYR A 162 -0.58 0.53 -13.92
C TYR A 162 0.87 0.29 -14.34
N PHE A 163 1.70 -0.12 -13.39
CA PHE A 163 2.99 -0.68 -13.74
C PHE A 163 2.84 -2.15 -14.09
N SER A 164 3.61 -2.61 -15.06
CA SER A 164 3.69 -4.00 -15.46
C SER A 164 5.13 -4.49 -15.43
N HIS A 165 5.31 -5.75 -15.15
CA HIS A 165 6.58 -6.46 -15.24
C HIS A 165 6.35 -7.84 -15.84
N GLU A 166 7.11 -8.16 -16.91
CA GLU A 166 6.89 -9.38 -17.69
C GLU A 166 5.42 -9.56 -18.15
N GLY A 167 4.77 -8.44 -18.51
CA GLY A 167 3.38 -8.41 -18.94
C GLY A 167 2.33 -8.60 -17.83
N LYS A 168 2.75 -8.70 -16.56
CA LYS A 168 1.85 -8.88 -15.41
C LYS A 168 1.69 -7.58 -14.63
N THR A 169 0.50 -7.36 -14.11
CA THR A 169 0.09 -6.15 -13.40
C THR A 169 -0.61 -6.50 -12.09
N ILE A 170 -1.06 -5.50 -11.36
CA ILE A 170 -1.97 -5.70 -10.22
C ILE A 170 -3.26 -6.44 -10.61
N LYS A 171 -3.71 -6.32 -11.86
CA LYS A 171 -4.90 -7.01 -12.38
C LYS A 171 -4.72 -8.54 -12.40
N ASP A 172 -3.48 -8.98 -12.48
CA ASP A 172 -3.09 -10.40 -12.46
C ASP A 172 -2.78 -10.90 -11.04
N GLY A 173 -2.99 -10.06 -10.02
CA GLY A 173 -2.75 -10.39 -8.61
C GLY A 173 -1.33 -10.11 -8.12
N TYR A 174 -0.48 -9.48 -8.92
CA TYR A 174 0.87 -9.12 -8.51
C TYR A 174 0.85 -7.88 -7.61
N PRO A 175 1.63 -7.86 -6.50
CA PRO A 175 1.70 -6.72 -5.60
C PRO A 175 2.57 -5.59 -6.18
N ILE A 176 2.30 -5.19 -7.41
CA ILE A 176 2.98 -4.10 -8.11
C ILE A 176 2.24 -2.78 -7.90
N SER A 177 2.99 -1.71 -7.67
CA SER A 177 2.42 -0.40 -7.39
C SER A 177 1.63 0.17 -8.57
N PHE A 178 0.61 0.97 -8.30
CA PHE A 178 -0.23 1.59 -9.32
C PHE A 178 -0.92 2.85 -8.83
N VAL A 179 -1.45 3.62 -9.76
CA VAL A 179 -2.35 4.75 -9.47
C VAL A 179 -3.77 4.38 -9.84
N MET A 180 -4.67 4.60 -8.90
CA MET A 180 -6.10 4.40 -9.04
C MET A 180 -6.83 5.72 -8.93
N THR A 181 -7.75 6.00 -9.87
CA THR A 181 -8.64 7.17 -9.78
C THR A 181 -9.69 6.98 -8.69
N ALA A 182 -10.30 8.07 -8.25
CA ALA A 182 -11.40 8.01 -7.27
C ALA A 182 -12.63 7.26 -7.82
N GLU A 183 -12.81 7.23 -9.13
CA GLU A 183 -13.91 6.49 -9.79
C GLU A 183 -13.62 4.99 -9.76
N GLU A 184 -12.40 4.60 -10.11
CA GLU A 184 -11.95 3.22 -10.05
C GLU A 184 -12.01 2.67 -8.63
N TRP A 185 -11.58 3.47 -7.63
CA TRP A 185 -11.73 3.11 -6.23
C TRP A 185 -13.19 2.83 -5.83
N ARG A 186 -14.15 3.66 -6.28
CA ARG A 186 -15.56 3.42 -5.99
C ARG A 186 -16.06 2.13 -6.61
N ARG A 187 -15.61 1.82 -7.84
CA ARG A 187 -15.94 0.57 -8.51
C ARG A 187 -15.37 -0.63 -7.74
N ALA A 188 -14.08 -0.64 -7.43
CA ALA A 188 -13.44 -1.70 -6.66
C ALA A 188 -14.12 -1.92 -5.30
N LYS A 189 -14.49 -0.82 -4.61
CA LYS A 189 -15.28 -0.89 -3.38
C LYS A 189 -16.66 -1.52 -3.58
N HIS A 190 -17.30 -1.26 -4.73
CA HIS A 190 -18.60 -1.86 -5.04
C HIS A 190 -18.48 -3.37 -5.29
N VAL A 191 -17.43 -3.81 -5.98
CA VAL A 191 -17.12 -5.25 -6.16
C VAL A 191 -17.01 -5.95 -4.81
N ILE A 192 -16.26 -5.39 -3.86
CA ILE A 192 -16.16 -5.95 -2.50
C ILE A 192 -17.53 -5.99 -1.82
N THR A 193 -18.33 -4.92 -1.93
CA THR A 193 -19.65 -4.87 -1.29
C THR A 193 -20.61 -5.92 -1.87
N GLN A 194 -20.59 -6.12 -3.18
CA GLN A 194 -21.43 -7.14 -3.85
C GLN A 194 -20.99 -8.56 -3.50
N ASN A 195 -19.69 -8.77 -3.34
CA ASN A 195 -19.11 -10.07 -3.05
C ASN A 195 -18.93 -10.32 -1.55
N SER A 196 -19.42 -9.43 -0.67
CA SER A 196 -19.30 -9.59 0.76
C SER A 196 -19.98 -10.87 1.26
N THR A 197 -19.79 -11.18 2.52
CA THR A 197 -20.29 -12.38 3.20
C THR A 197 -21.69 -12.78 2.75
N VAL A 198 -21.82 -13.98 2.19
CA VAL A 198 -23.10 -14.56 1.77
C VAL A 198 -23.40 -15.78 2.63
N TRP A 199 -24.69 -16.08 2.83
CA TRP A 199 -25.11 -17.32 3.43
C TRP A 199 -24.62 -18.52 2.61
N LYS A 200 -24.14 -19.56 3.29
CA LYS A 200 -23.82 -20.82 2.62
C LYS A 200 -25.06 -21.31 1.88
N ALA A 201 -24.85 -21.77 0.64
CA ALA A 201 -25.95 -22.44 -0.07
C ALA A 201 -26.42 -23.65 0.74
N PRO A 202 -27.74 -23.86 0.85
CA PRO A 202 -28.27 -25.00 1.56
C PRO A 202 -27.87 -26.31 0.87
N GLU A 203 -27.31 -27.24 1.63
CA GLU A 203 -26.95 -28.57 1.11
C GLU A 203 -28.19 -29.45 0.95
N ASP A 204 -29.18 -29.31 1.88
CA ASP A 204 -30.43 -30.10 1.91
C ASP A 204 -31.71 -29.24 1.84
N GLY A 205 -31.62 -28.07 1.19
CA GLY A 205 -32.76 -27.16 1.07
C GLY A 205 -33.02 -26.25 2.24
N GLU A 206 -32.28 -26.38 3.35
CA GLU A 206 -32.37 -25.51 4.54
C GLU A 206 -31.08 -24.73 4.77
N TYR A 207 -31.23 -23.44 5.07
CA TYR A 207 -30.09 -22.62 5.48
C TYR A 207 -29.58 -23.04 6.87
N PRO A 208 -28.26 -22.91 7.13
CA PRO A 208 -27.72 -23.19 8.46
C PRO A 208 -28.42 -22.38 9.54
N SER A 209 -28.65 -23.03 10.69
CA SER A 209 -29.33 -22.40 11.81
C SER A 209 -28.65 -21.12 12.27
N GLU A 210 -29.44 -20.10 12.63
CA GLU A 210 -28.91 -18.85 13.21
C GLU A 210 -28.18 -19.05 14.54
N LYS A 211 -28.34 -20.20 15.19
CA LYS A 211 -27.65 -20.56 16.44
C LYS A 211 -26.22 -21.09 16.20
N LEU A 212 -25.88 -21.46 14.98
CA LEU A 212 -24.51 -21.89 14.63
C LEU A 212 -23.54 -20.71 14.62
N PRO A 213 -22.24 -20.96 14.83
CA PRO A 213 -21.20 -19.95 14.62
C PRO A 213 -21.27 -19.32 13.23
N LEU A 214 -20.86 -18.05 13.11
CA LEU A 214 -20.89 -17.31 11.83
C LEU A 214 -20.11 -18.02 10.73
N GLU A 215 -18.98 -18.64 11.08
CA GLU A 215 -18.10 -19.40 10.17
C GLU A 215 -18.81 -20.60 9.55
N GLU A 216 -19.77 -21.19 10.26
CA GLU A 216 -20.56 -22.31 9.76
C GLU A 216 -21.76 -21.88 8.93
N ARG A 217 -22.27 -20.67 9.15
CA ARG A 217 -23.43 -20.12 8.45
C ARG A 217 -23.08 -19.32 7.21
N LEU A 218 -21.92 -18.65 7.23
CA LEU A 218 -21.56 -17.67 6.24
C LEU A 218 -20.25 -18.09 5.57
N VAL A 219 -20.20 -17.90 4.26
CA VAL A 219 -18.93 -17.96 3.52
C VAL A 219 -18.30 -16.60 3.57
N SER A 220 -17.23 -16.48 4.37
CA SER A 220 -16.34 -15.33 4.28
C SER A 220 -15.54 -15.44 2.99
N ARG A 221 -15.73 -14.51 2.06
CA ARG A 221 -14.94 -14.50 0.83
C ARG A 221 -13.63 -13.82 1.12
N LYS A 222 -12.55 -14.50 0.84
CA LYS A 222 -11.23 -13.88 0.74
C LYS A 222 -11.14 -13.17 -0.61
N TYR A 223 -10.67 -11.93 -0.60
CA TYR A 223 -10.45 -11.16 -1.82
C TYR A 223 -8.95 -10.99 -2.02
N ASN A 224 -8.41 -11.70 -2.97
CA ASN A 224 -7.06 -11.44 -3.44
C ASN A 224 -7.02 -10.20 -4.35
N LEU A 225 -5.82 -9.78 -4.71
CA LEU A 225 -5.64 -8.59 -5.54
C LEU A 225 -6.33 -8.73 -6.91
N GLN A 226 -6.29 -9.92 -7.50
CA GLN A 226 -6.90 -10.22 -8.79
C GLN A 226 -8.43 -10.13 -8.74
N ASP A 227 -9.07 -10.66 -7.69
CA ASP A 227 -10.53 -10.62 -7.55
C ASP A 227 -11.07 -9.19 -7.50
N VAL A 228 -10.30 -8.28 -6.94
CA VAL A 228 -10.71 -6.89 -6.71
C VAL A 228 -10.30 -5.97 -7.86
N PHE A 229 -9.10 -6.12 -8.37
CA PHE A 229 -8.52 -5.23 -9.38
C PHE A 229 -8.49 -5.82 -10.78
N GLY A 230 -8.75 -7.12 -10.97
CA GLY A 230 -8.76 -7.78 -12.28
C GLY A 230 -9.76 -7.18 -13.26
N GLY A 231 -10.91 -6.69 -12.77
CA GLY A 231 -11.93 -5.98 -13.56
C GLY A 231 -11.71 -4.46 -13.68
N ALA A 232 -10.53 -3.94 -13.30
CA ALA A 232 -10.22 -2.52 -13.40
C ALA A 232 -10.26 -2.05 -14.87
N GLU A 233 -10.79 -0.84 -15.09
CA GLU A 233 -10.86 -0.25 -16.45
C GLU A 233 -9.49 -0.08 -17.08
N ASP A 234 -9.53 0.15 -18.37
CA ASP A 234 -8.33 0.46 -19.13
C ASP A 234 -7.71 1.76 -18.62
N GLY A 235 -6.43 1.69 -18.32
CA GLY A 235 -5.58 2.81 -17.93
C GLY A 235 -4.25 2.71 -18.67
N THR A 236 -3.38 3.65 -18.48
CA THR A 236 -2.03 3.58 -19.04
C THR A 236 -1.27 2.44 -18.36
N ILE A 237 -0.75 1.51 -19.15
CA ILE A 237 0.13 0.43 -18.66
C ILE A 237 1.57 0.80 -19.05
N GLN A 238 2.46 0.75 -18.07
CA GLN A 238 3.88 1.04 -18.24
C GLN A 238 4.72 -0.14 -17.78
N GLU A 239 5.45 -0.72 -18.72
CA GLU A 239 6.42 -1.76 -18.40
C GLU A 239 7.60 -1.16 -17.63
N ILE A 240 8.00 -1.85 -16.57
CA ILE A 240 9.18 -1.53 -15.75
C ILE A 240 10.18 -2.68 -15.78
N ASN A 241 11.46 -2.32 -15.69
CA ASN A 241 12.55 -3.30 -15.81
C ASN A 241 12.84 -4.03 -14.51
N SER A 242 12.57 -3.41 -13.37
CA SER A 242 12.98 -3.90 -12.06
C SER A 242 11.78 -4.07 -11.14
N PHE A 243 11.31 -5.29 -11.01
CA PHE A 243 10.31 -5.68 -10.02
C PHE A 243 10.68 -7.00 -9.37
N TYR A 244 10.50 -7.10 -8.06
CA TYR A 244 10.74 -8.31 -7.28
C TYR A 244 9.57 -8.55 -6.35
N ASP A 245 8.93 -9.70 -6.50
CA ASP A 245 7.87 -10.14 -5.60
C ASP A 245 8.49 -10.80 -4.36
N LEU A 246 8.44 -10.10 -3.25
CA LEU A 246 8.99 -10.57 -1.98
C LEU A 246 8.01 -11.46 -1.20
N THR A 247 6.85 -11.83 -1.72
CA THR A 247 5.92 -12.74 -1.05
C THR A 247 6.45 -14.16 -1.03
N THR A 248 7.39 -14.49 -1.92
CA THR A 248 8.01 -15.81 -2.07
C THR A 248 9.50 -15.81 -1.70
N TRP A 249 10.03 -16.94 -1.24
CA TRP A 249 11.47 -17.11 -0.97
C TRP A 249 12.33 -16.88 -2.21
N ASP A 250 11.89 -17.39 -3.35
CA ASP A 250 12.61 -17.25 -4.61
C ASP A 250 12.72 -15.78 -5.03
N GLY A 251 11.63 -15.05 -4.93
CA GLY A 251 11.59 -13.59 -5.22
C GLY A 251 12.49 -12.80 -4.27
N TYR A 252 12.47 -13.13 -2.98
CA TYR A 252 13.34 -12.46 -2.00
C TYR A 252 14.82 -12.76 -2.25
N VAL A 253 15.19 -14.00 -2.53
CA VAL A 253 16.59 -14.38 -2.85
C VAL A 253 17.05 -13.69 -4.15
N LYS A 254 16.20 -13.65 -5.17
CA LYS A 254 16.48 -12.92 -6.41
C LYS A 254 16.71 -11.44 -6.15
N PHE A 255 15.86 -10.81 -5.33
CA PHE A 255 16.03 -9.41 -4.97
C PHE A 255 17.37 -9.16 -4.27
N ILE A 256 17.68 -9.87 -3.17
CA ILE A 256 18.92 -9.67 -2.39
C ILE A 256 20.17 -9.91 -3.25
N SER A 257 20.10 -10.86 -4.19
CA SER A 257 21.21 -11.18 -5.09
C SER A 257 21.36 -10.19 -6.26
N SER A 258 20.33 -9.41 -6.54
CA SER A 258 20.30 -8.45 -7.65
C SER A 258 21.18 -7.22 -7.39
N GLU A 259 21.48 -6.49 -8.47
CA GLU A 259 22.16 -5.19 -8.35
C GLU A 259 21.30 -4.15 -7.61
N LEU A 260 19.98 -4.24 -7.72
CA LEU A 260 19.06 -3.39 -6.95
C LEU A 260 19.19 -3.69 -5.45
N GLY A 261 19.13 -4.96 -5.04
CA GLY A 261 19.27 -5.37 -3.65
C GLY A 261 20.61 -4.95 -3.05
N LYS A 262 21.73 -5.18 -3.76
CA LYS A 262 23.07 -4.77 -3.31
C LYS A 262 23.23 -3.28 -3.09
N ARG A 263 22.58 -2.45 -3.91
CA ARG A 263 22.64 -0.98 -3.79
C ARG A 263 21.56 -0.40 -2.87
N THR A 264 20.57 -1.19 -2.49
CA THR A 264 19.49 -0.75 -1.61
C THR A 264 20.02 -0.47 -0.22
N LYS A 265 19.93 0.78 0.20
CA LYS A 265 20.42 1.27 1.49
C LYS A 265 19.37 2.18 2.11
N ARG A 266 19.26 2.10 3.43
CA ARG A 266 18.46 3.07 4.18
C ARG A 266 19.02 4.47 3.94
N PRO A 267 18.17 5.42 3.48
CA PRO A 267 18.56 6.82 3.43
C PRO A 267 18.99 7.31 4.81
N SER A 268 19.88 8.30 4.88
CA SER A 268 20.33 8.82 6.16
C SER A 268 19.12 9.34 6.97
N THR A 269 19.07 9.03 8.26
CA THR A 269 17.97 9.36 9.17
C THR A 269 17.63 10.85 9.20
N ASN A 270 18.63 11.72 8.94
CA ASN A 270 18.42 13.17 8.87
C ASN A 270 17.64 13.64 7.65
N THR A 271 17.50 12.78 6.62
CA THR A 271 16.86 13.14 5.35
C THR A 271 15.50 12.50 5.15
N MET A 272 15.11 11.48 5.91
CA MET A 272 13.92 10.70 5.60
C MET A 272 12.88 10.67 6.73
N PHE A 273 13.29 10.23 7.90
CA PHE A 273 12.39 10.08 9.03
C PHE A 273 12.89 10.91 10.23
N ARG A 274 12.09 11.86 10.65
CA ARG A 274 12.35 12.52 11.94
C ARG A 274 11.62 11.73 13.02
N GLY A 275 12.39 10.92 13.75
CA GLY A 275 11.92 10.41 15.03
C GLY A 275 11.55 11.59 15.95
N ARG A 276 10.56 11.43 16.84
CA ARG A 276 10.30 12.41 17.89
C ARG A 276 11.63 12.69 18.60
N SER A 277 12.12 13.92 18.48
CA SER A 277 13.14 14.40 19.41
C SER A 277 12.57 14.24 20.82
N LYS A 278 13.31 13.50 21.65
CA LYS A 278 13.01 13.36 23.08
C LYS A 278 12.93 14.72 23.76
#